data_a50f2f49fa228c1bc77d916da37026f5
#
_entry.id   a50f2f49fa228c1bc77d916da37026f5
#
_cell.length_a   1.000
_cell.length_b   1.000
_cell.length_c   1.000
_cell.angle_alpha   90.00
_cell.angle_beta   90.00
_cell.angle_gamma   90.00
#
_symmetry.space_group_name_H-M   'P 1'
#
loop_
_entity.id
_entity.type
_entity.pdbx_description
1 polymer ?
#
loop_
_entity_poly.entity_id
_entity_poly.type
_entity_poly.pdbx_seq_one_letter_code
_entity_poly.pdbx_strand_id
1 'polypeptide(L)'
;MESVRRVYVEKKAPFAVKAKELWEEIRNYLGIESVNGVRVFIRYDVENISDETYRSACRTVFSEPPVDLLYEETLPVTENTRIWLLSVRTI
;
A
#
# COMPACT_ATOMS: atom_id res chain seq x y z
N MET A 1 10.42 -17.78 18.46
CA MET A 1 9.24 -17.54 17.60
C MET A 1 9.54 -16.41 16.64
N GLU A 2 9.44 -16.70 15.37
CA GLU A 2 9.66 -15.69 14.36
C GLU A 2 8.47 -14.76 14.30
N SER A 3 8.74 -13.46 14.38
CA SER A 3 7.70 -12.47 14.19
C SER A 3 7.84 -11.86 12.80
N VAL A 4 6.76 -11.87 12.06
CA VAL A 4 6.67 -11.21 10.77
C VAL A 4 5.98 -9.87 10.99
N ARG A 5 6.61 -8.81 10.52
CA ARG A 5 6.01 -7.49 10.54
C ARG A 5 5.48 -7.16 9.16
N ARG A 6 4.29 -6.63 9.10
CA ARG A 6 3.64 -6.27 7.84
C ARG A 6 3.43 -4.78 7.76
N VAL A 7 3.82 -4.21 6.62
CA VAL A 7 3.70 -2.78 6.37
C VAL A 7 3.04 -2.58 5.02
N TYR A 8 2.12 -1.62 4.96
CA TYR A 8 1.47 -1.21 3.73
C TYR A 8 1.88 0.22 3.41
N VAL A 9 2.25 0.46 2.17
CA VAL A 9 2.69 1.78 1.73
C VAL A 9 1.83 2.24 0.55
N GLU A 10 1.35 3.46 0.66
CA GLU A 10 0.50 4.10 -0.35
C GLU A 10 1.07 5.46 -0.70
N LYS A 11 1.11 5.80 -1.98
CA LYS A 11 1.49 7.16 -2.40
C LYS A 11 0.43 8.18 -1.95
N LYS A 12 0.86 9.33 -1.46
CA LYS A 12 -0.04 10.45 -1.18
C LYS A 12 -0.73 10.89 -2.47
N ALA A 13 -1.94 11.44 -2.36
CA ALA A 13 -2.79 11.75 -3.50
C ALA A 13 -2.08 12.42 -4.69
N PRO A 14 -1.25 13.45 -4.51
CA PRO A 14 -0.56 14.08 -5.65
C PRO A 14 0.41 13.17 -6.38
N PHE A 15 0.86 12.09 -5.74
CA PHE A 15 1.86 11.17 -6.28
C PHE A 15 1.28 9.81 -6.65
N ALA A 16 -0.02 9.62 -6.48
CA ALA A 16 -0.70 8.34 -6.70
C ALA A 16 -1.08 8.12 -8.17
N VAL A 17 -0.10 8.18 -9.05
CA VAL A 17 -0.30 8.08 -10.50
C VAL A 17 -0.88 6.73 -10.91
N LYS A 18 -0.35 5.65 -10.36
CA LYS A 18 -0.80 4.30 -10.71
C LYS A 18 -2.24 4.03 -10.31
N ALA A 19 -2.65 4.50 -9.14
CA ALA A 19 -4.02 4.38 -8.68
C ALA A 19 -4.98 5.13 -9.59
N LYS A 20 -4.59 6.32 -10.01
CA LYS A 20 -5.37 7.16 -10.91
C LYS A 20 -5.52 6.52 -12.29
N GLU A 21 -4.44 5.99 -12.84
CA GLU A 21 -4.47 5.28 -14.12
C GLU A 21 -5.38 4.06 -14.08
N LEU A 22 -5.30 3.26 -13.02
CA LEU A 22 -6.15 2.10 -12.84
C LEU A 22 -7.62 2.47 -12.74
N TRP A 23 -7.94 3.53 -12.02
CA TRP A 23 -9.31 4.00 -11.90
C TRP A 23 -9.88 4.46 -13.24
N GLU A 24 -9.07 5.17 -14.03
CA GLU A 24 -9.46 5.61 -15.37
C GLU A 24 -9.69 4.41 -16.30
N GLU A 25 -8.84 3.39 -16.23
CA GLU A 25 -9.02 2.16 -17.00
C GLU A 25 -10.32 1.44 -16.66
N ILE A 26 -10.62 1.32 -15.37
CA ILE A 26 -11.84 0.66 -14.91
C ILE A 26 -13.07 1.39 -15.43
N ARG A 27 -13.08 2.71 -15.37
CA ARG A 27 -14.21 3.52 -15.84
C ARG A 27 -14.33 3.55 -17.35
N ASN A 28 -13.22 3.79 -18.04
CA ASN A 28 -13.23 4.07 -19.47
C ASN A 28 -13.23 2.82 -20.35
N TYR A 29 -12.47 1.81 -19.95
CA TYR A 29 -12.34 0.58 -20.76
C TYR A 29 -13.26 -0.53 -20.32
N LEU A 30 -13.49 -0.69 -19.03
CA LEU A 30 -14.35 -1.74 -18.51
C LEU A 30 -15.79 -1.27 -18.28
N GLY A 31 -16.02 0.04 -18.33
CA GLY A 31 -17.36 0.62 -18.18
C GLY A 31 -17.99 0.42 -16.81
N ILE A 32 -17.19 0.18 -15.78
CA ILE A 32 -17.69 -0.05 -14.42
C ILE A 32 -17.82 1.29 -13.71
N GLU A 33 -19.05 1.78 -13.59
CA GLU A 33 -19.33 3.07 -12.97
C GLU A 33 -19.52 3.00 -11.46
N SER A 34 -19.75 1.80 -10.91
CA SER A 34 -19.97 1.61 -9.48
C SER A 34 -18.72 1.77 -8.62
N VAL A 35 -17.55 1.86 -9.22
CA VAL A 35 -16.29 2.06 -8.51
C VAL A 35 -16.05 3.54 -8.32
N ASN A 36 -16.01 3.98 -7.06
CA ASN A 36 -15.84 5.40 -6.72
C ASN A 36 -14.37 5.84 -6.66
N GLY A 37 -13.45 4.91 -6.58
CA GLY A 37 -12.04 5.22 -6.55
C GLY A 37 -11.20 3.96 -6.40
N VAL A 38 -9.90 4.12 -6.59
CA VAL A 38 -8.91 3.04 -6.49
C VAL A 38 -7.75 3.52 -5.63
N ARG A 39 -7.31 2.65 -4.72
CA ARG A 39 -6.11 2.88 -3.92
C ARG A 39 -5.13 1.74 -4.18
N VAL A 40 -3.86 2.06 -4.29
CA VAL A 40 -2.80 1.09 -4.53
C VAL A 40 -1.83 1.07 -3.37
N PHE A 41 -1.62 -0.12 -2.82
CA PHE A 41 -0.70 -0.33 -1.70
C PHE A 41 0.38 -1.32 -2.10
N ILE A 42 1.58 -1.12 -1.58
CA ILE A 42 2.63 -2.13 -1.62
C ILE A 42 2.70 -2.73 -0.22
N ARG A 43 2.63 -4.05 -0.13
CA ARG A 43 2.77 -4.76 1.14
C ARG A 43 4.18 -5.30 1.27
N TYR A 44 4.81 -5.01 2.41
CA TYR A 44 6.09 -5.58 2.77
C TYR A 44 5.90 -6.50 3.98
N ASP A 45 6.34 -7.74 3.84
CA ASP A 45 6.39 -8.70 4.94
C ASP A 45 7.86 -8.84 5.33
N VAL A 46 8.20 -8.46 6.55
CA VAL A 46 9.58 -8.37 7.03
C VAL A 46 9.79 -9.36 8.17
N GLU A 47 10.77 -10.23 8.03
CA GLU A 47 11.12 -11.24 9.02
C GLU A 47 12.46 -10.93 9.68
N ASN A 48 12.61 -11.38 10.93
CA ASN A 48 13.89 -11.35 11.63
C ASN A 48 14.59 -9.99 11.67
N ILE A 49 13.81 -8.94 11.90
CA ILE A 49 14.33 -7.58 11.98
C ILE A 49 14.21 -7.06 13.41
N SER A 50 15.24 -6.35 13.89
CA SER A 50 15.17 -5.69 15.18
C SER A 50 14.21 -4.50 15.14
N ASP A 51 13.67 -4.12 16.31
CA ASP A 51 12.76 -2.97 16.40
C ASP A 51 13.43 -1.68 15.91
N GLU A 52 14.68 -1.49 16.25
CA GLU A 52 15.44 -0.32 15.85
C GLU A 52 15.62 -0.24 14.33
N THR A 53 16.03 -1.36 13.72
CA THR A 53 16.21 -1.45 12.27
C THR A 53 14.87 -1.30 11.55
N TYR A 54 13.81 -1.88 12.09
CA TYR A 54 12.48 -1.76 11.54
C TYR A 54 12.01 -0.30 11.49
N ARG A 55 12.16 0.43 12.59
CA ARG A 55 11.76 1.84 12.65
C ARG A 55 12.53 2.70 11.65
N SER A 56 13.81 2.44 11.52
CA SER A 56 14.64 3.13 10.51
C SER A 56 14.18 2.80 9.10
N ALA A 57 13.94 1.53 8.82
CA ALA A 57 13.52 1.07 7.51
C ALA A 57 12.16 1.63 7.08
N CYS A 58 11.25 1.84 8.02
CA CYS A 58 9.94 2.44 7.74
C CYS A 58 10.06 3.82 7.09
N ARG A 59 11.12 4.56 7.41
CA ARG A 59 11.32 5.92 6.92
C ARG A 59 12.35 6.04 5.81
N THR A 60 13.05 4.96 5.49
CA THR A 60 14.14 5.01 4.51
C THR A 60 14.01 3.99 3.40
N VAL A 61 13.58 2.77 3.72
CA VAL A 61 13.51 1.67 2.77
C VAL A 61 12.10 1.44 2.27
N PHE A 62 11.12 1.36 3.20
CA PHE A 62 9.74 1.02 2.85
C PHE A 62 8.97 2.22 2.32
N SER A 63 9.26 3.41 2.79
CA SER A 63 8.56 4.61 2.38
C SER A 63 9.47 5.83 2.30
N GLU A 64 9.03 6.80 1.50
CA GLU A 64 9.59 8.15 1.50
C GLU A 64 8.54 9.07 2.11
N PRO A 65 8.69 9.47 3.39
CA PRO A 65 7.64 10.20 4.10
C PRO A 65 7.04 11.41 3.38
N PRO A 66 7.80 12.22 2.63
CA PRO A 66 7.20 13.34 1.90
C PRO A 66 6.16 12.95 0.85
N VAL A 67 6.26 11.74 0.28
CA VAL A 67 5.40 11.31 -0.84
C VAL A 67 4.58 10.06 -0.54
N ASP A 68 4.88 9.36 0.57
CA ASP A 68 4.25 8.10 0.95
C ASP A 68 3.53 8.17 2.28
N LEU A 69 2.45 7.38 2.39
CA LEU A 69 1.78 7.07 3.65
C LEU A 69 2.11 5.63 4.01
N LEU A 70 2.41 5.38 5.27
CA LEU A 70 2.76 4.05 5.77
C LEU A 70 1.76 3.61 6.83
N TYR A 71 1.28 2.37 6.70
CA TYR A 71 0.35 1.76 7.64
C TYR A 71 0.94 0.47 8.17
N GLU A 72 0.94 0.31 9.49
CA GLU A 72 1.49 -0.87 10.12
C GLU A 72 0.40 -1.90 10.42
N GLU A 73 0.67 -3.14 10.05
CA GLU A 73 -0.12 -4.34 10.33
C GLU A 73 -1.50 -4.40 9.67
N THR A 74 -2.25 -3.32 9.58
CA THR A 74 -3.61 -3.32 9.04
C THR A 74 -3.79 -2.28 7.94
N LEU A 75 -4.62 -2.64 6.94
CA LEU A 75 -5.01 -1.72 5.88
C LEU A 75 -6.12 -0.78 6.36
N PRO A 76 -6.02 0.51 6.06
CA PRO A 76 -7.05 1.49 6.42
C PRO A 76 -8.21 1.46 5.40
N VAL A 77 -8.93 0.37 5.32
CA VAL A 77 -10.01 0.19 4.35
C VAL A 77 -11.38 0.14 5.01
N THR A 78 -12.41 0.55 4.27
CA THR A 78 -13.79 0.53 4.73
C THR A 78 -14.50 -0.75 4.31
N GLU A 79 -15.72 -0.98 4.85
CA GLU A 79 -16.50 -2.19 4.60
C GLU A 79 -16.82 -2.44 3.12
N ASN A 80 -17.02 -1.38 2.34
CA ASN A 80 -17.39 -1.48 0.93
C ASN A 80 -16.20 -1.56 -0.01
N THR A 81 -15.05 -1.96 0.50
CA THR A 81 -13.81 -2.01 -0.26
C THR A 81 -13.46 -3.45 -0.60
N ARG A 82 -13.19 -3.70 -1.90
CA ARG A 82 -12.61 -4.96 -2.34
C ARG A 82 -11.10 -4.80 -2.43
N ILE A 83 -10.40 -5.76 -1.85
CA ILE A 83 -8.94 -5.74 -1.84
C ILE A 83 -8.40 -6.71 -2.88
N TRP A 84 -7.61 -6.17 -3.81
CA TRP A 84 -6.87 -6.95 -4.79
C TRP A 84 -5.39 -6.74 -4.53
N LEU A 85 -4.68 -7.81 -4.24
CA LEU A 85 -3.27 -7.73 -3.92
C LEU A 85 -2.47 -7.57 -5.19
N LEU A 86 -1.87 -6.40 -5.39
CA LEU A 86 -1.07 -6.10 -6.57
C LEU A 86 0.40 -6.44 -6.41
N SER A 87 0.94 -6.27 -5.20
CA SER A 87 2.35 -6.52 -4.94
C SER A 87 2.58 -6.86 -3.48
N VAL A 88 3.31 -7.94 -3.25
CA VAL A 88 3.77 -8.34 -1.92
C VAL A 88 5.28 -8.55 -2.01
N ARG A 89 6.02 -7.89 -1.14
CA ARG A 89 7.47 -8.03 -1.07
C ARG A 89 7.86 -8.63 0.27
N THR A 90 8.59 -9.73 0.22
CA THR A 90 9.10 -10.40 1.41
C THR A 90 10.58 -10.07 1.58
N ILE A 91 10.92 -9.63 2.77
CA ILE A 91 12.29 -9.24 3.10
C ILE A 91 12.77 -10.01 4.32
#